data_7df3b1134bb382f2ed06a91b58922c3f
#
_entry.id   7df3b1134bb382f2ed06a91b58922c3f
#
_cell.length_a   1.000
_cell.length_b   1.000
_cell.length_c   1.000
_cell.angle_alpha   90.00
_cell.angle_beta   90.00
_cell.angle_gamma   90.00
#
_symmetry.space_group_name_H-M   'P 1'
#
loop_
_entity.id
_entity.type
_entity.pdbx_description
1 polymer ?
#
loop_
_entity_poly.entity_id
_entity_poly.type
_entity_poly.pdbx_seq_one_letter_code
_entity_poly.pdbx_strand_id
1 'polypeptide(L)'
;MRTERIGFALCGSFCNHPKILMLLEEMAESFEMVPILSENTARYDTRFGLADDLIARVERAAGRPAIRTIVEAEPFGPQNLADVLVIAPCTGNTLAKLAHGITDGPVTMAAKSHLRNGKPVVVALATNDGLSASAPNLAALLNRKNY
;
A
#
# COMPACT_ATOMS: atom_id res chain seq x y z
N MET A 1 -14.55 11.99 19.07
CA MET A 1 -13.75 12.23 17.83
C MET A 1 -13.80 10.97 16.97
N ARG A 2 -13.95 11.15 15.68
CA ARG A 2 -13.86 10.02 14.75
C ARG A 2 -12.38 9.58 14.64
N THR A 3 -12.10 8.28 14.79
CA THR A 3 -10.78 7.74 14.57
C THR A 3 -10.45 7.82 13.07
N GLU A 4 -9.28 8.33 12.72
CA GLU A 4 -8.82 8.38 11.34
C GLU A 4 -8.56 6.98 10.81
N ARG A 5 -8.95 6.76 9.55
CA ARG A 5 -8.78 5.47 8.84
C ARG A 5 -7.62 5.57 7.87
N ILE A 6 -6.68 4.67 8.04
CA ILE A 6 -5.48 4.59 7.21
C ILE A 6 -5.56 3.35 6.33
N GLY A 7 -5.65 3.55 5.01
CA GLY A 7 -5.36 2.50 4.07
C GLY A 7 -3.86 2.22 4.10
N PHE A 8 -3.46 0.99 4.39
CA PHE A 8 -2.06 0.63 4.50
C PHE A 8 -1.72 -0.50 3.53
N ALA A 9 -1.02 -0.14 2.45
CA ALA A 9 -0.71 -1.04 1.35
C ALA A 9 0.74 -1.50 1.39
N LEU A 10 0.96 -2.82 1.42
CA LEU A 10 2.28 -3.44 1.38
C LEU A 10 2.56 -4.00 -0.02
N CYS A 11 3.68 -3.60 -0.61
CA CYS A 11 4.19 -4.15 -1.86
C CYS A 11 5.37 -5.11 -1.62
N GLY A 12 5.87 -5.73 -2.69
CA GLY A 12 6.81 -6.84 -2.66
C GLY A 12 8.27 -6.50 -2.34
N SER A 13 8.55 -5.40 -1.68
CA SER A 13 9.90 -5.13 -1.15
C SER A 13 10.11 -5.91 0.16
N PHE A 14 10.30 -7.22 0.03
CA PHE A 14 10.21 -8.21 1.10
C PHE A 14 11.20 -7.99 2.25
N CYS A 15 12.41 -7.50 1.96
CA CYS A 15 13.41 -7.21 2.99
C CYS A 15 12.98 -6.11 3.97
N ASN A 16 12.02 -5.27 3.59
CA ASN A 16 11.48 -4.21 4.44
C ASN A 16 10.28 -4.66 5.28
N HIS A 17 9.67 -5.81 4.96
CA HIS A 17 8.46 -6.27 5.63
C HIS A 17 8.59 -6.37 7.15
N PRO A 18 9.67 -6.88 7.75
CA PRO A 18 9.78 -6.95 9.21
C PRO A 18 9.62 -5.60 9.90
N LYS A 19 10.25 -4.54 9.37
CA LYS A 19 10.14 -3.18 9.93
C LYS A 19 8.75 -2.56 9.68
N ILE A 20 8.21 -2.79 8.49
CA ILE A 20 6.89 -2.24 8.11
C ILE A 20 5.77 -2.89 8.92
N LEU A 21 5.87 -4.18 9.21
CA LEU A 21 4.90 -4.86 10.07
C LEU A 21 4.88 -4.29 11.49
N MET A 22 6.06 -3.99 12.05
CA MET A 22 6.15 -3.33 13.36
C MET A 22 5.50 -1.93 13.32
N LEU A 23 5.76 -1.15 12.26
CA LEU A 23 5.14 0.16 12.07
C LEU A 23 3.61 0.06 11.96
N LEU A 24 3.11 -0.91 11.18
CA LEU A 24 1.66 -1.12 11.04
C LEU A 24 1.02 -1.46 12.39
N GLU A 25 1.65 -2.33 13.17
CA GLU A 25 1.19 -2.69 14.52
C GLU A 25 1.14 -1.47 15.46
N GLU A 26 2.19 -0.65 15.45
CA GLU A 26 2.24 0.60 16.23
C GLU A 26 1.14 1.59 15.78
N MET A 27 0.97 1.78 14.48
CA MET A 27 -0.08 2.65 13.94
C MET A 27 -1.49 2.15 14.29
N ALA A 28 -1.70 0.85 14.36
CA ALA A 28 -2.98 0.26 14.70
C ALA A 28 -3.43 0.54 16.15
N GLU A 29 -2.52 0.97 17.02
CA GLU A 29 -2.87 1.42 18.37
C GLU A 29 -3.63 2.77 18.38
N SER A 30 -3.43 3.59 17.33
CA SER A 30 -3.98 4.95 17.27
C SER A 30 -4.95 5.17 16.10
N PHE A 31 -4.89 4.36 15.06
CA PHE A 31 -5.66 4.51 13.83
C PHE A 31 -6.46 3.25 13.49
N GLU A 32 -7.57 3.42 12.80
CA GLU A 32 -8.27 2.30 12.18
C GLU A 32 -7.55 1.92 10.87
N MET A 33 -6.96 0.72 10.83
CA MET A 33 -6.18 0.26 9.69
C MET A 33 -7.04 -0.48 8.67
N VAL A 34 -6.88 -0.15 7.39
CA VAL A 34 -7.48 -0.87 6.25
C VAL A 34 -6.34 -1.47 5.43
N PRO A 35 -5.99 -2.75 5.66
CA PRO A 35 -4.82 -3.35 5.05
C PRO A 35 -5.08 -3.75 3.59
N ILE A 36 -4.07 -3.51 2.75
CA ILE A 36 -4.06 -3.88 1.34
C ILE A 36 -2.74 -4.57 1.05
N LEU A 37 -2.77 -5.72 0.40
CA LEU A 37 -1.57 -6.47 0.04
C LEU A 37 -1.46 -6.58 -1.47
N SER A 38 -0.30 -6.26 -2.04
CA SER A 38 -0.04 -6.56 -3.45
C SER A 38 -0.13 -8.07 -3.69
N GLU A 39 -0.40 -8.48 -4.92
CA GLU A 39 -0.48 -9.89 -5.28
C GLU A 39 0.79 -10.65 -4.91
N ASN A 40 1.96 -10.05 -5.17
CA ASN A 40 3.25 -10.66 -4.82
C ASN A 40 3.41 -10.80 -3.30
N THR A 41 3.02 -9.80 -2.52
CA THR A 41 3.09 -9.83 -1.05
C THR A 41 2.19 -10.92 -0.47
N ALA A 42 0.99 -11.08 -1.03
CA ALA A 42 0.02 -12.05 -0.55
C ALA A 42 0.30 -13.50 -1.02
N ARG A 43 1.20 -13.68 -1.99
CA ARG A 43 1.38 -14.98 -2.67
C ARG A 43 2.72 -15.66 -2.36
N TYR A 44 3.80 -14.91 -2.27
CA TYR A 44 5.13 -15.50 -2.27
C TYR A 44 5.72 -15.65 -0.87
N ASP A 45 6.13 -16.87 -0.56
CA ASP A 45 7.03 -17.14 0.56
C ASP A 45 8.45 -16.69 0.20
N THR A 46 9.15 -16.12 1.17
CA THR A 46 10.51 -15.63 0.98
C THR A 46 11.39 -16.00 2.18
N ARG A 47 12.68 -15.78 2.08
CA ARG A 47 13.60 -15.92 3.23
C ARG A 47 13.28 -14.97 4.40
N PHE A 48 12.43 -13.98 4.18
CA PHE A 48 12.01 -13.01 5.21
C PHE A 48 10.71 -13.40 5.91
N GLY A 49 10.02 -14.43 5.44
CA GLY A 49 8.80 -14.96 6.03
C GLY A 49 7.87 -15.62 5.02
N LEU A 50 6.89 -16.32 5.56
CA LEU A 50 5.82 -16.94 4.79
C LEU A 50 4.71 -15.92 4.49
N ALA A 51 4.10 -16.02 3.32
CA ALA A 51 2.99 -15.15 2.93
C ALA A 51 1.79 -15.26 3.89
N ASP A 52 1.43 -16.49 4.27
CA ASP A 52 0.31 -16.74 5.18
C ASP A 52 0.55 -16.14 6.58
N ASP A 53 1.79 -16.18 7.09
CA ASP A 53 2.15 -15.59 8.38
C ASP A 53 2.05 -14.06 8.32
N LEU A 54 2.50 -13.46 7.22
CA LEU A 54 2.38 -12.02 6.98
C LEU A 54 0.92 -11.60 6.94
N ILE A 55 0.09 -12.30 6.16
CA ILE A 55 -1.34 -12.02 6.05
C ILE A 55 -1.99 -12.09 7.44
N ALA A 56 -1.75 -13.18 8.18
CA ALA A 56 -2.33 -13.37 9.51
C ALA A 56 -1.91 -12.25 10.49
N ARG A 57 -0.66 -11.82 10.43
CA ARG A 57 -0.14 -10.75 11.28
C ARG A 57 -0.76 -9.40 10.94
N VAL A 58 -0.85 -9.07 9.65
CA VAL A 58 -1.47 -7.83 9.17
C VAL A 58 -2.96 -7.77 9.55
N GLU A 59 -3.70 -8.85 9.30
CA GLU A 59 -5.13 -8.92 9.61
C GLU A 59 -5.40 -8.85 11.11
N ARG A 60 -4.55 -9.47 11.92
CA ARG A 60 -4.64 -9.38 13.39
C ARG A 60 -4.43 -7.96 13.88
N ALA A 61 -3.40 -7.27 13.38
CA ALA A 61 -3.12 -5.89 13.77
C ALA A 61 -4.24 -4.94 13.34
N ALA A 62 -4.80 -5.13 12.15
CA ALA A 62 -5.87 -4.30 11.62
C ALA A 62 -7.26 -4.65 12.17
N GLY A 63 -7.43 -5.83 12.77
CA GLY A 63 -8.74 -6.33 13.23
C GLY A 63 -9.72 -6.60 12.09
N ARG A 64 -9.25 -6.78 10.86
CA ARG A 64 -10.08 -6.99 9.66
C ARG A 64 -9.31 -7.71 8.56
N PRO A 65 -10.02 -8.36 7.59
CA PRO A 65 -9.39 -8.98 6.43
C PRO A 65 -8.64 -7.96 5.57
N ALA A 66 -7.52 -8.40 4.97
CA ALA A 66 -6.78 -7.60 4.02
C ALA A 66 -7.42 -7.65 2.62
N ILE A 67 -7.40 -6.51 1.93
CA ILE A 67 -7.75 -6.40 0.52
C ILE A 67 -6.60 -7.00 -0.29
N ARG A 68 -6.88 -8.04 -1.09
CA ARG A 68 -5.84 -8.80 -1.80
C ARG A 68 -6.09 -8.92 -3.31
N THR A 69 -7.25 -8.50 -3.77
CA THR A 69 -7.60 -8.56 -5.19
C THR A 69 -8.00 -7.18 -5.71
N ILE A 70 -7.89 -7.01 -7.03
CA ILE A 70 -8.33 -5.77 -7.69
C ILE A 70 -9.83 -5.52 -7.47
N VAL A 71 -10.62 -6.59 -7.44
CA VAL A 71 -12.08 -6.51 -7.24
C VAL A 71 -12.41 -6.02 -5.83
N GLU A 72 -11.71 -6.53 -4.82
CA GLU A 72 -11.89 -6.08 -3.43
C GLU A 72 -11.42 -4.62 -3.23
N ALA A 73 -10.47 -4.16 -4.03
CA ALA A 73 -9.95 -2.79 -3.95
C ALA A 73 -10.82 -1.76 -4.71
N GLU A 74 -11.64 -2.17 -5.66
CA GLU A 74 -12.47 -1.26 -6.46
C GLU A 74 -13.35 -0.34 -5.59
N PRO A 75 -14.05 -0.83 -4.54
CA PRO A 75 -14.89 0.01 -3.70
C PRO A 75 -14.12 0.91 -2.74
N PHE A 76 -12.79 0.89 -2.72
CA PHE A 76 -11.98 1.64 -1.76
C PHE A 76 -12.29 3.15 -1.76
N GLY A 77 -12.40 3.76 -2.93
CA GLY A 77 -12.80 5.15 -3.10
C GLY A 77 -14.31 5.36 -2.92
N PRO A 78 -15.18 4.70 -3.72
CA PRO A 78 -16.64 4.88 -3.64
C PRO A 78 -17.22 4.70 -2.25
N GLN A 79 -16.72 3.73 -1.47
CA GLN A 79 -17.16 3.49 -0.09
C GLN A 79 -16.38 4.31 0.93
N ASN A 80 -15.45 5.14 0.50
CA ASN A 80 -14.68 6.01 1.37
C ASN A 80 -13.99 5.26 2.52
N LEU A 81 -13.28 4.17 2.19
CA LEU A 81 -12.75 3.24 3.19
C LEU A 81 -11.61 3.82 4.04
N ALA A 82 -10.89 4.83 3.55
CA ALA A 82 -9.80 5.47 4.28
C ALA A 82 -9.78 6.98 4.11
N ASP A 83 -9.10 7.66 5.00
CA ASP A 83 -8.87 9.11 4.95
C ASP A 83 -7.52 9.43 4.29
N VAL A 84 -6.52 8.57 4.51
CA VAL A 84 -5.21 8.59 3.86
C VAL A 84 -4.88 7.17 3.38
N LEU A 85 -4.22 7.06 2.22
CA LEU A 85 -3.63 5.80 1.76
C LEU A 85 -2.12 5.89 1.88
N VAL A 86 -1.52 4.97 2.62
CA VAL A 86 -0.07 4.80 2.76
C VAL A 86 0.36 3.55 1.99
N ILE A 87 1.30 3.70 1.06
CA ILE A 87 1.91 2.58 0.33
C ILE A 87 3.32 2.40 0.89
N ALA A 88 3.49 1.43 1.76
CA ALA A 88 4.73 1.16 2.49
C ALA A 88 4.92 -0.36 2.73
N PRO A 89 5.98 -0.96 2.21
CA PRO A 89 6.92 -0.39 1.25
C PRO A 89 6.29 -0.26 -0.14
N CYS A 90 6.67 0.77 -0.90
CA CYS A 90 6.33 0.89 -2.31
C CYS A 90 7.52 0.43 -3.16
N THR A 91 7.34 -0.59 -3.99
CA THR A 91 8.38 -1.04 -4.92
C THR A 91 8.55 -0.07 -6.08
N GLY A 92 9.71 -0.11 -6.74
CA GLY A 92 9.93 0.61 -7.99
C GLY A 92 8.91 0.22 -9.07
N ASN A 93 8.51 -1.04 -9.11
CA ASN A 93 7.46 -1.53 -10.02
C ASN A 93 6.10 -0.86 -9.75
N THR A 94 5.67 -0.81 -8.49
CA THR A 94 4.42 -0.11 -8.12
C THR A 94 4.51 1.38 -8.39
N LEU A 95 5.64 2.01 -8.08
CA LEU A 95 5.89 3.42 -8.40
C LEU A 95 5.73 3.70 -9.90
N ALA A 96 6.33 2.86 -10.76
CA ALA A 96 6.22 2.98 -12.20
C ALA A 96 4.77 2.85 -12.68
N LYS A 97 4.02 1.90 -12.14
CA LYS A 97 2.59 1.74 -12.45
C LYS A 97 1.77 2.97 -12.05
N LEU A 98 1.98 3.51 -10.86
CA LEU A 98 1.33 4.74 -10.42
C LEU A 98 1.67 5.91 -11.34
N ALA A 99 2.93 6.06 -11.72
CA ALA A 99 3.39 7.12 -12.61
C ALA A 99 2.77 7.05 -14.01
N HIS A 100 2.51 5.84 -14.52
CA HIS A 100 1.98 5.59 -15.86
C HIS A 100 0.46 5.29 -15.89
N GLY A 101 -0.22 5.35 -14.76
CA GLY A 101 -1.66 5.08 -14.68
C GLY A 101 -2.05 3.63 -14.89
N ILE A 102 -1.13 2.68 -14.66
CA ILE A 102 -1.40 1.23 -14.77
C ILE A 102 -2.09 0.77 -13.51
N THR A 103 -3.29 0.21 -13.67
CA THR A 103 -4.15 -0.22 -12.57
C THR A 103 -4.52 -1.69 -12.78
N ASP A 104 -3.64 -2.58 -12.38
CA ASP A 104 -3.74 -4.02 -12.64
C ASP A 104 -3.70 -4.89 -11.38
N GLY A 105 -3.75 -4.28 -10.20
CA GLY A 105 -3.71 -4.99 -8.92
C GLY A 105 -4.37 -4.22 -7.79
N PRO A 106 -4.45 -4.81 -6.59
CA PRO A 106 -5.17 -4.21 -5.47
C PRO A 106 -4.59 -2.87 -5.01
N VAL A 107 -3.26 -2.74 -4.93
CA VAL A 107 -2.61 -1.50 -4.48
C VAL A 107 -2.84 -0.36 -5.48
N THR A 108 -2.63 -0.58 -6.75
CA THR A 108 -2.82 0.43 -7.80
C THR A 108 -4.29 0.80 -7.97
N MET A 109 -5.20 -0.16 -7.81
CA MET A 109 -6.64 0.11 -7.84
C MET A 109 -7.07 0.94 -6.63
N ALA A 110 -6.63 0.61 -5.43
CA ALA A 110 -6.93 1.39 -4.24
C ALA A 110 -6.41 2.82 -4.38
N ALA A 111 -5.18 3.02 -4.88
CA ALA A 111 -4.60 4.34 -5.12
C ALA A 111 -5.43 5.16 -6.12
N LYS A 112 -5.76 4.57 -7.28
CA LYS A 112 -6.59 5.23 -8.30
C LYS A 112 -7.95 5.63 -7.74
N SER A 113 -8.61 4.72 -7.05
CA SER A 113 -9.93 4.93 -6.45
C SER A 113 -9.89 6.02 -5.38
N HIS A 114 -8.86 6.02 -4.54
CA HIS A 114 -8.66 7.01 -3.47
C HIS A 114 -8.37 8.41 -4.01
N LEU A 115 -7.49 8.53 -5.01
CA LEU A 115 -7.15 9.78 -5.67
C LEU A 115 -8.35 10.44 -6.35
N ARG A 116 -9.30 9.67 -6.90
CA ARG A 116 -10.54 10.19 -7.50
C ARG A 116 -11.40 10.94 -6.49
N ASN A 117 -11.27 10.63 -5.21
CA ASN A 117 -11.92 11.35 -4.11
C ASN A 117 -11.12 12.58 -3.64
N GLY A 118 -10.02 12.92 -4.31
CA GLY A 118 -9.17 14.04 -3.95
C GLY A 118 -8.38 13.82 -2.64
N LYS A 119 -8.23 12.58 -2.20
CA LYS A 119 -7.58 12.23 -0.93
C LYS A 119 -6.09 11.91 -1.10
N PRO A 120 -5.28 12.12 -0.05
CA PRO A 120 -3.83 11.98 -0.14
C PRO A 120 -3.37 10.52 -0.18
N VAL A 121 -2.31 10.29 -0.96
CA VAL A 121 -1.55 9.05 -1.02
C VAL A 121 -0.12 9.34 -0.57
N VAL A 122 0.35 8.63 0.44
CA VAL A 122 1.74 8.69 0.92
C VAL A 122 2.50 7.49 0.35
N VAL A 123 3.59 7.76 -0.35
CA VAL A 123 4.43 6.72 -0.95
C VAL A 123 5.76 6.63 -0.21
N ALA A 124 6.00 5.50 0.44
CA ALA A 124 7.29 5.16 1.04
C ALA A 124 8.08 4.26 0.07
N LEU A 125 8.82 4.89 -0.83
CA LEU A 125 9.59 4.19 -1.85
C LEU A 125 10.72 3.37 -1.23
N ALA A 126 10.77 2.09 -1.57
CA ALA A 126 11.83 1.15 -1.19
C ALA A 126 12.34 0.43 -2.43
N THR A 127 13.39 0.97 -3.01
CA THR A 127 14.04 0.45 -4.21
C THR A 127 15.54 0.75 -4.19
N ASN A 128 16.33 -0.09 -4.85
CA ASN A 128 17.77 0.12 -5.00
C ASN A 128 18.14 0.94 -6.26
N ASP A 129 17.16 1.30 -7.08
CA ASP A 129 17.35 2.08 -8.31
C ASP A 129 16.69 3.47 -8.26
N GLY A 130 16.50 4.01 -7.07
CA GLY A 130 15.83 5.29 -6.84
C GLY A 130 16.48 6.49 -7.53
N LEU A 131 17.81 6.43 -7.74
CA LEU A 131 18.57 7.47 -8.43
C LEU A 131 18.78 7.18 -9.93
N SER A 132 18.18 6.13 -10.46
CA SER A 132 18.29 5.71 -11.87
C SER A 132 16.92 5.43 -12.48
N ALA A 133 16.53 4.17 -12.66
CA ALA A 133 15.30 3.80 -13.35
C ALA A 133 14.02 4.31 -12.68
N SER A 134 13.98 4.38 -11.36
CA SER A 134 12.83 4.89 -10.61
C SER A 134 12.79 6.42 -10.49
N ALA A 135 13.88 7.13 -10.74
CA ALA A 135 13.95 8.59 -10.59
C ALA A 135 12.92 9.35 -11.43
N PRO A 136 12.73 9.04 -12.74
CA PRO A 136 11.71 9.71 -13.55
C PRO A 136 10.29 9.48 -13.03
N ASN A 137 10.00 8.29 -12.55
CA ASN A 137 8.67 7.96 -12.01
C ASN A 137 8.40 8.68 -10.69
N LEU A 138 9.41 8.79 -9.82
CA LEU A 138 9.34 9.55 -8.59
C LEU A 138 9.06 11.03 -8.89
N ALA A 139 9.81 11.63 -9.83
CA ALA A 139 9.61 13.00 -10.26
C ALA A 139 8.21 13.23 -10.83
N ALA A 140 7.70 12.29 -11.62
CA ALA A 140 6.34 12.35 -12.17
C ALA A 140 5.28 12.40 -11.07
N LEU A 141 5.41 11.60 -10.02
CA LEU A 141 4.46 11.60 -8.89
C LEU A 141 4.57 12.87 -8.04
N LEU A 142 5.78 13.36 -7.78
CA LEU A 142 6.00 14.61 -7.04
C LEU A 142 5.35 15.83 -7.70
N ASN A 143 5.11 15.78 -9.00
CA ASN A 143 4.41 16.84 -9.74
C ASN A 143 2.88 16.66 -9.79
N ARG A 144 2.35 15.63 -9.17
CA ARG A 144 0.92 15.36 -9.15
C ARG A 144 0.30 15.78 -7.82
N LYS A 145 -0.95 16.21 -7.91
CA LYS A 145 -1.75 16.53 -6.72
C LYS A 145 -2.07 15.26 -5.92
N ASN A 146 -2.00 15.36 -4.61
CA ASN A 146 -2.35 14.33 -3.63
C ASN A 146 -1.37 13.16 -3.51
N TYR A 147 -0.19 13.24 -4.08
CA TYR A 147 0.91 12.32 -3.77
C TYR A 147 1.88 12.97 -2.79
#